data_0b6d01145f89bb72bde3fae13f7d5b30
#
_entry.id   0b6d01145f89bb72bde3fae13f7d5b30
#
_cell.length_a   1.000
_cell.length_b   1.000
_cell.length_c   1.000
_cell.angle_alpha   90.00
_cell.angle_beta   90.00
_cell.angle_gamma   90.00
#
_symmetry.space_group_name_H-M   'P 1'
#
loop_
_entity.id
_entity.type
_entity.pdbx_description
1 polymer ?
#
loop_
_entity_poly.entity_id
_entity_poly.type
_entity_poly.pdbx_seq_one_letter_code
_entity_poly.pdbx_strand_id
1 'polypeptide(L)'
;DAAAKEIEWLLFKPISAFAPIELQVNVQEVPPEVDLERDAVELEISADAPFFAKRREDSYWGSDEEWQIFPAHFVRKVGVMNDPLGEMAIASAQFGVPIDFSPDTLDEAEKLPEKVDRRSLLHRVDLTDLAFVTIDGEDARDFDDAVYCEETPEGWRLLVAIADVSHYVRPGTSLDRDAQKRATSVYFPSSVVPMLPEKLSNGLCSLNPGVDRLTLVCDALVNRKGETTAYQFYPAVIHSHGRLTYTAVWSALQGEAWGLNTVGPRLGELKRLYALYGVLRAARSERHALDFETEESAADFAADGEIIGFHVRDHNDAHRIIEECMLVANVCAAQFAIAKKQTTLFRVHGEPEQTKLNDLKSILAGFGISFKLKGSENLAPVLAKLIEDTKDKPYLQTAILRTMQRACYQPENIGHFGLQYPAYAHFTSPIRRYPDLLLHRTIKGILSKRS
;
A
#
# COMPACT_ATOMS: atom_id res chain seq x y z
N ASP A 1 -44.05 -35.22 -28.72
CA ASP A 1 -44.38 -34.17 -27.73
C ASP A 1 -43.68 -34.49 -26.41
N ALA A 2 -42.42 -34.20 -26.35
CA ALA A 2 -41.71 -34.13 -25.05
C ALA A 2 -42.03 -32.76 -24.46
N ALA A 3 -42.89 -32.71 -23.46
CA ALA A 3 -43.08 -31.50 -22.66
C ALA A 3 -41.72 -30.98 -22.19
N ALA A 4 -41.38 -29.79 -22.61
CA ALA A 4 -40.22 -29.09 -22.04
C ALA A 4 -40.46 -29.04 -20.53
N LYS A 5 -39.66 -29.78 -19.77
CA LYS A 5 -39.63 -29.61 -18.30
C LYS A 5 -39.22 -28.19 -18.08
N GLU A 6 -40.10 -27.37 -17.45
CA GLU A 6 -39.74 -26.06 -16.98
C GLU A 6 -38.55 -26.21 -16.03
N ILE A 7 -37.48 -25.46 -16.30
CA ILE A 7 -36.31 -25.44 -15.41
C ILE A 7 -36.74 -24.67 -14.16
N GLU A 8 -36.81 -25.34 -13.02
CA GLU A 8 -37.19 -24.74 -11.73
C GLU A 8 -35.97 -24.22 -10.96
N TRP A 9 -34.80 -24.82 -11.21
CA TRP A 9 -33.60 -24.57 -10.42
C TRP A 9 -32.37 -24.37 -11.30
N LEU A 10 -31.52 -23.43 -10.88
CA LEU A 10 -30.20 -23.19 -11.44
C LEU A 10 -29.12 -23.64 -10.44
N LEU A 11 -28.03 -24.19 -10.94
CA LEU A 11 -26.86 -24.59 -10.15
C LEU A 11 -25.70 -23.65 -10.46
N PHE A 12 -25.19 -23.01 -9.42
CA PHE A 12 -24.03 -22.12 -9.48
C PHE A 12 -22.84 -22.75 -8.81
N LYS A 13 -21.65 -22.47 -9.31
CA LYS A 13 -20.38 -22.88 -8.71
C LYS A 13 -19.69 -21.68 -8.09
N PRO A 14 -19.05 -21.86 -6.92
CA PRO A 14 -18.19 -20.81 -6.40
C PRO A 14 -17.06 -20.49 -7.37
N ILE A 15 -16.72 -19.19 -7.50
CA ILE A 15 -15.60 -18.76 -8.36
C ILE A 15 -14.26 -19.25 -7.79
N SER A 16 -14.12 -19.38 -6.46
CA SER A 16 -12.96 -20.01 -5.81
C SER A 16 -13.04 -21.53 -5.93
N ALA A 17 -12.27 -22.10 -6.82
CA ALA A 17 -12.42 -23.44 -7.40
C ALA A 17 -12.05 -24.66 -6.52
N PHE A 18 -11.94 -24.54 -5.20
CA PHE A 18 -11.40 -25.66 -4.38
C PHE A 18 -12.41 -26.37 -3.47
N ALA A 19 -13.65 -25.99 -3.48
CA ALA A 19 -14.68 -26.69 -2.69
C ALA A 19 -15.63 -27.48 -3.62
N PRO A 20 -15.88 -28.78 -3.37
CA PRO A 20 -16.84 -29.57 -4.13
C PRO A 20 -18.28 -29.22 -3.72
N ILE A 21 -18.65 -27.96 -3.90
CA ILE A 21 -19.98 -27.44 -3.57
C ILE A 21 -20.64 -26.81 -4.79
N GLU A 22 -21.97 -26.94 -4.86
CA GLU A 22 -22.82 -26.23 -5.80
C GLU A 22 -23.92 -25.50 -5.03
N LEU A 23 -24.37 -24.35 -5.54
CA LEU A 23 -25.42 -23.55 -4.94
C LEU A 23 -26.66 -23.62 -5.82
N GLN A 24 -27.79 -24.04 -5.24
CA GLN A 24 -29.06 -24.21 -5.93
C GLN A 24 -29.97 -23.03 -5.66
N VAL A 25 -30.35 -22.31 -6.73
CA VAL A 25 -31.21 -21.12 -6.66
C VAL A 25 -32.45 -21.35 -7.53
N ASN A 26 -33.62 -20.87 -7.05
CA ASN A 26 -34.82 -20.91 -7.85
C ASN A 26 -34.68 -19.97 -9.06
N VAL A 27 -35.03 -20.44 -10.28
CA VAL A 27 -34.89 -19.66 -11.49
C VAL A 27 -35.68 -18.35 -11.45
N GLN A 28 -36.79 -18.32 -10.72
CA GLN A 28 -37.63 -17.12 -10.58
C GLN A 28 -37.00 -16.03 -9.73
N GLU A 29 -35.98 -16.34 -8.90
CA GLU A 29 -35.24 -15.37 -8.09
C GLU A 29 -34.15 -14.67 -8.89
N VAL A 30 -33.71 -15.24 -10.04
CA VAL A 30 -32.65 -14.66 -10.84
C VAL A 30 -33.24 -13.71 -11.87
N PRO A 31 -32.87 -12.42 -11.86
CA PRO A 31 -33.36 -11.45 -12.83
C PRO A 31 -33.07 -11.85 -14.28
N PRO A 32 -33.99 -11.60 -15.23
CA PRO A 32 -33.84 -12.03 -16.63
C PRO A 32 -32.67 -11.34 -17.36
N GLU A 33 -32.17 -10.23 -16.86
CA GLU A 33 -31.01 -9.52 -17.37
C GLU A 33 -29.66 -10.14 -16.98
N VAL A 34 -29.64 -11.16 -16.11
CA VAL A 34 -28.44 -11.90 -15.74
C VAL A 34 -28.10 -12.91 -16.83
N ASP A 35 -26.92 -12.72 -17.41
CA ASP A 35 -26.34 -13.69 -18.35
C ASP A 35 -25.68 -14.84 -17.58
N LEU A 36 -26.34 -16.00 -17.58
CA LEU A 36 -25.88 -17.17 -16.80
C LEU A 36 -24.52 -17.74 -17.26
N GLU A 37 -24.04 -17.37 -18.45
CA GLU A 37 -22.74 -17.83 -18.97
C GLU A 37 -21.61 -16.85 -18.67
N ARG A 38 -21.92 -15.58 -18.47
CA ARG A 38 -20.92 -14.51 -18.38
C ARG A 38 -20.94 -13.75 -17.07
N ASP A 39 -22.06 -13.74 -16.36
CA ASP A 39 -22.18 -12.93 -15.16
C ASP A 39 -21.81 -13.71 -13.90
N ALA A 40 -20.97 -13.10 -13.06
CA ALA A 40 -20.78 -13.53 -11.70
C ALA A 40 -21.87 -12.92 -10.80
N VAL A 41 -22.39 -13.73 -9.88
CA VAL A 41 -23.48 -13.35 -8.98
C VAL A 41 -23.09 -13.60 -7.53
N GLU A 42 -23.65 -12.83 -6.62
CA GLU A 42 -23.58 -13.05 -5.19
C GLU A 42 -24.82 -13.80 -4.74
N LEU A 43 -24.61 -14.92 -4.03
CA LEU A 43 -25.66 -15.79 -3.51
C LEU A 43 -25.51 -15.92 -1.99
N GLU A 44 -26.63 -15.93 -1.30
CA GLU A 44 -26.69 -16.20 0.14
C GLU A 44 -27.19 -17.61 0.41
N ILE A 45 -26.38 -18.42 1.14
CA ILE A 45 -26.76 -19.79 1.51
C ILE A 45 -27.89 -19.73 2.53
N SER A 46 -28.96 -20.53 2.30
CA SER A 46 -30.07 -20.63 3.25
C SER A 46 -29.63 -21.32 4.52
N ALA A 47 -29.61 -20.60 5.64
CA ALA A 47 -29.04 -21.06 6.92
C ALA A 47 -29.74 -22.30 7.50
N ASP A 48 -31.02 -22.49 7.21
CA ASP A 48 -31.88 -23.55 7.78
C ASP A 48 -32.19 -24.70 6.84
N ALA A 49 -31.66 -24.67 5.61
CA ALA A 49 -31.96 -25.71 4.63
C ALA A 49 -30.89 -26.81 4.61
N PRO A 50 -31.30 -28.11 4.61
CA PRO A 50 -30.36 -29.19 4.52
C PRO A 50 -29.65 -29.19 3.16
N PHE A 51 -28.33 -29.42 3.13
CA PHE A 51 -27.60 -29.65 1.90
C PHE A 51 -27.89 -31.05 1.35
N PHE A 52 -27.78 -31.19 0.05
CA PHE A 52 -27.92 -32.47 -0.64
C PHE A 52 -26.54 -32.95 -1.10
N ALA A 53 -26.23 -34.21 -0.85
CA ALA A 53 -25.02 -34.82 -1.40
C ALA A 53 -25.35 -35.47 -2.74
N LYS A 54 -24.57 -35.16 -3.79
CA LYS A 54 -24.70 -35.75 -5.13
C LYS A 54 -23.36 -36.34 -5.55
N ARG A 55 -23.39 -37.64 -5.88
CA ARG A 55 -22.24 -38.30 -6.49
C ARG A 55 -22.22 -37.96 -7.99
N ARG A 56 -21.11 -37.43 -8.49
CA ARG A 56 -20.94 -37.15 -9.91
C ARG A 56 -20.27 -38.35 -10.58
N GLU A 57 -20.94 -38.91 -11.58
CA GLU A 57 -20.42 -40.06 -12.33
C GLU A 57 -19.37 -39.65 -13.40
N ASP A 58 -19.20 -38.37 -13.68
CA ASP A 58 -18.41 -37.82 -14.79
C ASP A 58 -17.12 -37.11 -14.36
N SER A 59 -16.43 -37.54 -13.32
CA SER A 59 -15.15 -36.91 -12.98
C SER A 59 -14.03 -37.49 -13.86
N TYR A 60 -13.45 -36.66 -14.72
CA TYR A 60 -12.30 -36.96 -15.60
C TYR A 60 -11.03 -37.40 -14.85
N TRP A 61 -11.01 -37.33 -13.53
CA TRP A 61 -9.87 -37.61 -12.63
C TRP A 61 -10.07 -38.77 -11.66
N GLY A 62 -11.14 -39.56 -11.80
CA GLY A 62 -11.30 -40.81 -11.04
C GLY A 62 -11.39 -40.67 -9.52
N SER A 63 -11.67 -39.52 -8.97
CA SER A 63 -11.93 -39.32 -7.54
C SER A 63 -13.43 -39.42 -7.28
N ASP A 64 -13.81 -40.29 -6.32
CA ASP A 64 -15.19 -40.41 -5.79
C ASP A 64 -15.51 -39.17 -4.91
N GLU A 65 -15.41 -37.96 -5.43
CA GLU A 65 -15.74 -36.75 -4.68
C GLU A 65 -17.25 -36.56 -4.61
N GLU A 66 -17.75 -36.50 -3.40
CA GLU A 66 -19.15 -36.25 -3.10
C GLU A 66 -19.38 -34.73 -3.13
N TRP A 67 -20.16 -34.23 -4.11
CA TRP A 67 -20.54 -32.85 -4.23
C TRP A 67 -21.68 -32.52 -3.29
N GLN A 68 -21.54 -31.40 -2.57
CA GLN A 68 -22.58 -30.89 -1.67
C GLN A 68 -23.33 -29.76 -2.36
N ILE A 69 -24.67 -29.86 -2.42
CA ILE A 69 -25.54 -28.85 -3.00
C ILE A 69 -26.24 -28.12 -1.87
N PHE A 70 -26.02 -26.80 -1.78
CA PHE A 70 -26.66 -25.95 -0.79
C PHE A 70 -27.75 -25.11 -1.42
N PRO A 71 -28.98 -25.08 -0.88
CA PRO A 71 -29.98 -24.10 -1.25
C PRO A 71 -29.48 -22.68 -0.97
N ALA A 72 -29.69 -21.79 -1.92
CA ALA A 72 -29.26 -20.42 -1.82
C ALA A 72 -30.24 -19.46 -2.47
N HIS A 73 -30.15 -18.18 -2.13
CA HIS A 73 -30.95 -17.09 -2.67
C HIS A 73 -30.08 -16.16 -3.51
N PHE A 74 -30.64 -15.62 -4.58
CA PHE A 74 -29.99 -14.62 -5.39
C PHE A 74 -29.93 -13.29 -4.62
N VAL A 75 -28.75 -12.69 -4.51
CA VAL A 75 -28.55 -11.38 -3.87
C VAL A 75 -28.42 -10.29 -4.94
N ARG A 76 -27.41 -10.42 -5.81
CA ARG A 76 -27.15 -9.42 -6.85
C ARG A 76 -26.18 -9.96 -7.92
N LYS A 77 -26.20 -9.30 -9.08
CA LYS A 77 -25.10 -9.41 -10.06
C LYS A 77 -23.89 -8.65 -9.52
N VAL A 78 -22.72 -9.25 -9.62
CA VAL A 78 -21.43 -8.69 -9.15
C VAL A 78 -20.65 -8.07 -10.30
N GLY A 79 -20.48 -8.80 -11.40
CA GLY A 79 -19.70 -8.34 -12.54
C GLY A 79 -19.78 -9.32 -13.71
N VAL A 80 -19.21 -8.91 -14.84
CA VAL A 80 -19.09 -9.74 -16.04
C VAL A 80 -17.71 -10.39 -16.03
N MET A 81 -17.66 -11.70 -16.16
CA MET A 81 -16.39 -12.45 -16.27
C MET A 81 -15.66 -12.08 -17.57
N ASN A 82 -14.35 -12.03 -17.53
CA ASN A 82 -13.46 -11.60 -18.62
C ASN A 82 -13.68 -10.14 -19.08
N ASP A 83 -14.30 -9.32 -18.24
CA ASP A 83 -14.32 -7.86 -18.39
C ASP A 83 -13.47 -7.23 -17.28
N PRO A 84 -12.54 -6.32 -17.57
CA PRO A 84 -11.58 -5.80 -16.54
C PRO A 84 -12.26 -5.17 -15.33
N LEU A 85 -13.35 -4.42 -15.52
CA LEU A 85 -14.13 -3.85 -14.41
C LEU A 85 -14.96 -4.92 -13.69
N GLY A 86 -15.48 -5.90 -14.44
CA GLY A 86 -16.17 -7.06 -13.89
C GLY A 86 -15.26 -7.90 -13.01
N GLU A 87 -14.04 -8.20 -13.47
CA GLU A 87 -13.03 -8.95 -12.70
C GLU A 87 -12.61 -8.21 -11.42
N MET A 88 -12.49 -6.88 -11.47
CA MET A 88 -12.25 -6.07 -10.28
C MET A 88 -13.40 -6.20 -9.27
N ALA A 89 -14.64 -6.11 -9.73
CA ALA A 89 -15.83 -6.24 -8.88
C ALA A 89 -15.92 -7.64 -8.26
N ILE A 90 -15.64 -8.68 -9.06
CA ILE A 90 -15.61 -10.07 -8.61
C ILE A 90 -14.53 -10.29 -7.54
N ALA A 91 -13.29 -9.84 -7.80
CA ALA A 91 -12.20 -9.94 -6.84
C ALA A 91 -12.51 -9.15 -5.55
N SER A 92 -13.08 -7.95 -5.69
CA SER A 92 -13.49 -7.14 -4.55
C SER A 92 -14.56 -7.85 -3.69
N ALA A 93 -15.52 -8.50 -4.30
CA ALA A 93 -16.53 -9.28 -3.59
C ALA A 93 -15.93 -10.50 -2.88
N GLN A 94 -15.02 -11.23 -3.54
CA GLN A 94 -14.33 -12.40 -2.96
C GLN A 94 -13.52 -12.06 -1.71
N PHE A 95 -12.87 -10.90 -1.70
CA PHE A 95 -12.02 -10.47 -0.59
C PHE A 95 -12.72 -9.49 0.38
N GLY A 96 -14.01 -9.24 0.19
CA GLY A 96 -14.79 -8.33 1.04
C GLY A 96 -14.32 -6.87 0.95
N VAL A 97 -13.77 -6.46 -0.20
CA VAL A 97 -13.33 -5.07 -0.42
C VAL A 97 -14.55 -4.21 -0.73
N PRO A 98 -14.87 -3.20 0.10
CA PRO A 98 -16.02 -2.33 -0.16
C PRO A 98 -15.71 -1.36 -1.31
N ILE A 99 -16.41 -1.50 -2.44
CA ILE A 99 -16.23 -0.64 -3.61
C ILE A 99 -16.91 0.72 -3.39
N ASP A 100 -18.16 0.72 -2.94
CA ASP A 100 -18.97 1.92 -2.82
C ASP A 100 -18.75 2.63 -1.47
N PHE A 101 -18.79 3.95 -1.48
CA PHE A 101 -18.90 4.76 -0.27
C PHE A 101 -20.35 4.88 0.18
N SER A 102 -20.56 5.01 1.50
CA SER A 102 -21.89 5.29 2.00
C SER A 102 -22.40 6.65 1.49
N PRO A 103 -23.73 6.83 1.27
CA PRO A 103 -24.31 8.12 0.87
C PRO A 103 -23.92 9.25 1.82
N ASP A 104 -23.92 9.01 3.13
CA ASP A 104 -23.52 10.00 4.15
C ASP A 104 -22.06 10.44 3.98
N THR A 105 -21.17 9.53 3.57
CA THR A 105 -19.76 9.83 3.30
C THR A 105 -19.60 10.71 2.06
N LEU A 106 -20.33 10.41 0.99
CA LEU A 106 -20.33 11.23 -0.22
C LEU A 106 -20.88 12.62 0.06
N ASP A 107 -21.97 12.72 0.81
CA ASP A 107 -22.57 14.00 1.23
C ASP A 107 -21.64 14.82 2.12
N GLU A 108 -20.89 14.17 3.05
CA GLU A 108 -19.90 14.83 3.89
C GLU A 108 -18.73 15.35 3.03
N ALA A 109 -18.23 14.53 2.11
CA ALA A 109 -17.16 14.93 1.20
C ALA A 109 -17.58 16.11 0.32
N GLU A 110 -18.81 16.11 -0.20
CA GLU A 110 -19.31 17.17 -1.08
C GLU A 110 -19.40 18.52 -0.38
N LYS A 111 -19.66 18.55 0.92
CA LYS A 111 -19.71 19.77 1.74
C LYS A 111 -18.32 20.38 2.04
N LEU A 112 -17.24 19.63 1.80
CA LEU A 112 -15.90 20.18 1.98
C LEU A 112 -15.57 21.21 0.89
N PRO A 113 -14.81 22.28 1.24
CA PRO A 113 -14.43 23.31 0.29
C PRO A 113 -13.50 22.74 -0.80
N GLU A 114 -13.49 23.33 -1.98
CA GLU A 114 -12.57 22.96 -3.06
C GLU A 114 -11.12 23.42 -2.83
N LYS A 115 -10.94 24.44 -1.99
CA LYS A 115 -9.65 25.07 -1.68
C LYS A 115 -9.45 25.12 -0.17
N VAL A 116 -8.19 25.22 0.23
CA VAL A 116 -7.84 25.41 1.64
C VAL A 116 -8.48 26.69 2.19
N ASP A 117 -9.25 26.57 3.27
CA ASP A 117 -9.84 27.72 3.96
C ASP A 117 -8.74 28.50 4.69
N ARG A 118 -8.72 29.83 4.54
CA ARG A 118 -7.79 30.74 5.24
C ARG A 118 -7.79 30.55 6.76
N ARG A 119 -8.92 30.19 7.36
CA ARG A 119 -9.02 29.88 8.80
C ARG A 119 -8.24 28.62 9.18
N SER A 120 -8.05 27.69 8.23
CA SER A 120 -7.23 26.48 8.44
C SER A 120 -5.73 26.76 8.48
N LEU A 121 -5.29 27.95 8.05
CA LEU A 121 -3.89 28.38 8.11
C LEU A 121 -3.49 28.90 9.51
N LEU A 122 -4.45 29.27 10.35
CA LEU A 122 -4.19 29.70 11.71
C LEU A 122 -3.46 28.60 12.50
N HIS A 123 -2.42 28.97 13.21
CA HIS A 123 -1.58 28.06 14.00
C HIS A 123 -0.78 27.04 13.18
N ARG A 124 -0.57 27.28 11.88
CA ARG A 124 0.32 26.50 11.02
C ARG A 124 1.58 27.28 10.67
N VAL A 125 2.67 26.56 10.53
CA VAL A 125 3.91 27.14 10.01
C VAL A 125 3.74 27.37 8.50
N ASP A 126 4.03 28.57 8.05
CA ASP A 126 4.05 28.89 6.62
C ASP A 126 5.39 28.45 6.01
N LEU A 127 5.34 27.48 5.10
CA LEU A 127 6.48 26.94 4.35
C LEU A 127 6.25 27.07 2.84
N THR A 128 5.36 27.94 2.42
CA THR A 128 5.00 28.11 1.00
C THR A 128 6.16 28.61 0.13
N ASP A 129 7.13 29.30 0.73
CA ASP A 129 8.33 29.77 0.02
C ASP A 129 9.40 28.68 -0.17
N LEU A 130 9.31 27.57 0.56
CA LEU A 130 10.26 26.47 0.40
C LEU A 130 9.91 25.62 -0.83
N ALA A 131 10.92 25.26 -1.60
CA ALA A 131 10.78 24.55 -2.85
C ALA A 131 10.45 23.06 -2.67
N PHE A 132 9.36 22.76 -1.99
CA PHE A 132 8.83 21.40 -1.89
C PHE A 132 8.47 20.85 -3.26
N VAL A 133 8.76 19.56 -3.48
CA VAL A 133 8.38 18.81 -4.68
C VAL A 133 7.74 17.48 -4.29
N THR A 134 6.79 17.03 -5.11
CA THR A 134 6.32 15.63 -5.09
C THR A 134 7.05 14.85 -6.17
N ILE A 135 7.40 13.58 -5.88
CA ILE A 135 8.09 12.69 -6.82
C ILE A 135 7.38 11.33 -6.76
N ASP A 136 6.63 11.02 -7.82
CA ASP A 136 5.76 9.84 -7.89
C ASP A 136 5.76 9.22 -9.30
N GLY A 137 4.98 8.16 -9.48
CA GLY A 137 4.72 7.59 -10.79
C GLY A 137 3.92 8.55 -11.70
N GLU A 138 3.98 8.30 -13.00
CA GLU A 138 3.33 9.13 -14.03
C GLU A 138 1.81 9.22 -13.84
N ASP A 139 1.19 8.13 -13.41
CA ASP A 139 -0.27 7.99 -13.26
C ASP A 139 -0.79 8.37 -11.86
N ALA A 140 0.10 8.71 -10.92
CA ALA A 140 -0.28 9.07 -9.56
C ALA A 140 -1.09 10.39 -9.53
N ARG A 141 -2.14 10.40 -8.68
CA ARG A 141 -3.03 11.57 -8.47
C ARG A 141 -3.18 11.93 -6.99
N ASP A 142 -2.87 11.00 -6.10
CA ASP A 142 -3.02 11.07 -4.64
C ASP A 142 -1.65 11.25 -3.99
N PHE A 143 -1.09 12.48 -4.14
CA PHE A 143 0.24 12.80 -3.62
C PHE A 143 0.19 12.96 -2.09
N ASP A 144 0.57 11.92 -1.37
CA ASP A 144 0.63 11.91 0.09
C ASP A 144 1.78 12.75 0.64
N ASP A 145 2.92 12.81 -0.05
CA ASP A 145 4.16 13.38 0.45
C ASP A 145 4.80 14.39 -0.52
N ALA A 146 5.44 15.38 0.09
CA ALA A 146 6.35 16.30 -0.59
C ALA A 146 7.62 16.44 0.25
N VAL A 147 8.75 16.59 -0.42
CA VAL A 147 10.06 16.63 0.22
C VAL A 147 10.79 17.91 -0.09
N TYR A 148 11.56 18.38 0.91
CA TYR A 148 12.52 19.47 0.78
C TYR A 148 13.77 19.12 1.57
N CYS A 149 14.95 19.44 1.03
CA CYS A 149 16.22 19.17 1.67
C CYS A 149 17.19 20.34 1.52
N GLU A 150 17.83 20.71 2.62
CA GLU A 150 18.91 21.67 2.63
C GLU A 150 20.17 21.08 3.29
N GLU A 151 21.33 21.46 2.79
CA GLU A 151 22.61 21.05 3.38
C GLU A 151 22.93 21.94 4.59
N THR A 152 23.45 21.34 5.65
CA THR A 152 23.92 22.01 6.86
C THR A 152 25.40 21.68 7.10
N PRO A 153 26.12 22.42 7.97
CA PRO A 153 27.52 22.10 8.28
C PRO A 153 27.73 20.66 8.76
N GLU A 154 26.74 20.10 9.48
CA GLU A 154 26.83 18.78 10.10
C GLU A 154 26.22 17.66 9.25
N GLY A 155 25.49 18.00 8.17
CA GLY A 155 24.79 17.04 7.31
C GLY A 155 23.67 17.67 6.53
N TRP A 156 22.43 17.26 6.77
CA TRP A 156 21.24 17.73 6.06
C TRP A 156 20.09 17.99 7.00
N ARG A 157 19.26 18.96 6.66
CA ARG A 157 17.92 19.11 7.18
C ARG A 157 16.93 18.64 6.15
N LEU A 158 16.19 17.58 6.47
CA LEU A 158 15.15 16.99 5.64
C LEU A 158 13.77 17.35 6.18
N LEU A 159 12.94 17.97 5.36
CA LEU A 159 11.53 18.22 5.66
C LEU A 159 10.70 17.25 4.81
N VAL A 160 9.93 16.40 5.48
CA VAL A 160 8.93 15.52 4.86
C VAL A 160 7.56 16.04 5.24
N ALA A 161 6.88 16.64 4.26
CA ALA A 161 5.55 17.20 4.41
C ALA A 161 4.52 16.18 3.95
N ILE A 162 3.67 15.72 4.85
CA ILE A 162 2.63 14.73 4.58
C ILE A 162 1.26 15.40 4.60
N ALA A 163 0.40 15.05 3.65
CA ALA A 163 -0.97 15.53 3.55
C ALA A 163 -1.71 15.43 4.89
N ASP A 164 -2.23 16.54 5.40
CA ASP A 164 -2.96 16.57 6.69
C ASP A 164 -4.40 16.09 6.52
N VAL A 165 -4.57 14.82 6.15
CA VAL A 165 -5.88 14.16 6.01
C VAL A 165 -6.70 14.27 7.29
N SER A 166 -6.03 14.23 8.45
CA SER A 166 -6.68 14.33 9.76
C SER A 166 -7.36 15.68 10.04
N HIS A 167 -7.10 16.69 9.22
CA HIS A 167 -7.82 17.96 9.28
C HIS A 167 -9.25 17.83 8.74
N TYR A 168 -9.43 17.06 7.69
CA TYR A 168 -10.70 16.86 6.98
C TYR A 168 -11.46 15.64 7.51
N VAL A 169 -10.79 14.51 7.66
CA VAL A 169 -11.36 13.24 8.16
C VAL A 169 -11.26 13.21 9.69
N ARG A 170 -12.31 13.68 10.35
CA ARG A 170 -12.34 13.78 11.81
C ARG A 170 -12.88 12.50 12.45
N PRO A 171 -12.39 12.12 13.64
CA PRO A 171 -12.88 10.93 14.33
C PRO A 171 -14.41 10.90 14.48
N GLY A 172 -15.02 9.77 14.12
CA GLY A 172 -16.47 9.52 14.30
C GLY A 172 -17.37 10.09 13.20
N THR A 173 -16.85 10.80 12.20
CA THR A 173 -17.62 11.26 11.03
C THR A 173 -17.91 10.11 10.05
N SER A 174 -18.73 10.34 9.03
CA SER A 174 -19.02 9.34 8.01
C SER A 174 -17.78 9.01 7.19
N LEU A 175 -16.98 10.01 6.83
CA LEU A 175 -15.68 9.85 6.18
C LEU A 175 -14.74 8.95 7.00
N ASP A 176 -14.71 9.15 8.32
CA ASP A 176 -13.86 8.35 9.22
C ASP A 176 -14.33 6.90 9.31
N ARG A 177 -15.65 6.66 9.43
CA ARG A 177 -16.20 5.31 9.50
C ARG A 177 -15.92 4.50 8.22
N ASP A 178 -16.12 5.11 7.05
CA ASP A 178 -15.83 4.44 5.79
C ASP A 178 -14.33 4.22 5.60
N ALA A 179 -13.48 5.20 5.93
CA ALA A 179 -12.03 5.05 5.89
C ALA A 179 -11.54 3.93 6.82
N GLN A 180 -12.12 3.81 8.04
CA GLN A 180 -11.80 2.73 8.97
C GLN A 180 -12.23 1.37 8.44
N LYS A 181 -13.44 1.27 7.86
CA LYS A 181 -13.95 0.02 7.27
C LYS A 181 -13.09 -0.45 6.09
N ARG A 182 -12.64 0.48 5.25
CA ARG A 182 -11.76 0.20 4.12
C ARG A 182 -10.33 -0.12 4.54
N ALA A 183 -9.84 0.53 5.59
CA ALA A 183 -8.51 0.44 6.18
C ALA A 183 -7.36 0.86 5.24
N THR A 184 -7.45 0.57 3.95
CA THR A 184 -6.45 0.92 2.93
C THR A 184 -7.08 1.08 1.55
N SER A 185 -6.45 1.84 0.67
CA SER A 185 -6.75 1.78 -0.76
C SER A 185 -6.29 0.45 -1.33
N VAL A 186 -7.05 -0.10 -2.28
CA VAL A 186 -6.73 -1.36 -2.97
C VAL A 186 -6.46 -1.06 -4.44
N TYR A 187 -5.28 -1.45 -4.90
CA TYR A 187 -4.81 -1.17 -6.26
C TYR A 187 -4.98 -2.41 -7.13
N PHE A 188 -5.76 -2.27 -8.20
CA PHE A 188 -5.89 -3.24 -9.28
C PHE A 188 -5.02 -2.80 -10.45
N PRO A 189 -4.69 -3.69 -11.39
CA PRO A 189 -3.84 -3.33 -12.53
C PRO A 189 -4.32 -2.13 -13.35
N SER A 190 -5.64 -1.96 -13.50
CA SER A 190 -6.25 -0.89 -14.31
C SER A 190 -7.05 0.14 -13.50
N SER A 191 -7.18 -0.04 -12.18
CA SER A 191 -8.07 0.80 -11.36
C SER A 191 -7.68 0.79 -9.89
N VAL A 192 -8.29 1.66 -9.11
CA VAL A 192 -8.09 1.73 -7.65
C VAL A 192 -9.43 1.82 -6.93
N VAL A 193 -9.56 1.09 -5.83
CA VAL A 193 -10.63 1.29 -4.84
C VAL A 193 -10.04 2.14 -3.71
N PRO A 194 -10.29 3.46 -3.70
CA PRO A 194 -9.60 4.37 -2.79
C PRO A 194 -10.16 4.29 -1.37
N MET A 195 -9.33 4.53 -0.36
CA MET A 195 -9.75 4.63 1.04
C MET A 195 -10.65 5.84 1.29
N LEU A 196 -10.43 6.92 0.59
CA LEU A 196 -11.18 8.18 0.70
C LEU A 196 -11.80 8.58 -0.63
N PRO A 197 -12.94 9.29 -0.65
CA PRO A 197 -13.50 9.85 -1.88
C PRO A 197 -12.50 10.69 -2.66
N GLU A 198 -12.57 10.67 -3.99
CA GLU A 198 -11.61 11.35 -4.89
C GLU A 198 -11.50 12.86 -4.63
N LYS A 199 -12.56 13.51 -4.19
CA LYS A 199 -12.54 14.92 -3.78
C LYS A 199 -11.50 15.21 -2.69
N LEU A 200 -11.23 14.22 -1.82
CA LEU A 200 -10.15 14.30 -0.83
C LEU A 200 -8.86 13.71 -1.38
N SER A 201 -8.88 12.44 -1.84
CA SER A 201 -7.66 11.72 -2.19
C SER A 201 -6.90 12.36 -3.35
N ASN A 202 -7.59 12.80 -4.40
CA ASN A 202 -7.00 13.43 -5.58
C ASN A 202 -7.07 14.98 -5.52
N GLY A 203 -7.95 15.51 -4.64
CA GLY A 203 -8.27 16.93 -4.51
C GLY A 203 -7.60 17.62 -3.31
N LEU A 204 -8.38 17.82 -2.23
CA LEU A 204 -7.98 18.62 -1.07
C LEU A 204 -6.76 18.10 -0.32
N CYS A 205 -6.61 16.78 -0.21
CA CYS A 205 -5.49 16.17 0.50
C CYS A 205 -4.26 16.05 -0.39
N SER A 206 -4.43 15.73 -1.68
CA SER A 206 -3.31 15.56 -2.60
C SER A 206 -2.44 16.83 -2.70
N LEU A 207 -1.12 16.68 -2.53
CA LEU A 207 -0.15 17.76 -2.55
C LEU A 207 0.12 18.24 -3.99
N ASN A 208 -0.95 18.57 -4.70
CA ASN A 208 -0.93 19.05 -6.08
C ASN A 208 -0.04 20.30 -6.23
N PRO A 209 0.67 20.45 -7.36
CA PRO A 209 1.53 21.60 -7.61
C PRO A 209 0.72 22.88 -7.82
N GLY A 210 1.32 24.02 -7.44
CA GLY A 210 0.77 25.33 -7.71
C GLY A 210 -0.42 25.74 -6.84
N VAL A 211 -0.69 24.99 -5.75
CA VAL A 211 -1.76 25.31 -4.79
C VAL A 211 -1.29 25.05 -3.35
N ASP A 212 -1.87 25.82 -2.43
CA ASP A 212 -1.59 25.64 -1.01
C ASP A 212 -2.22 24.35 -0.49
N ARG A 213 -1.49 23.60 0.33
CA ARG A 213 -1.95 22.37 0.95
C ARG A 213 -1.59 22.31 2.43
N LEU A 214 -2.51 21.76 3.22
CA LEU A 214 -2.31 21.53 4.65
C LEU A 214 -1.49 20.27 4.84
N THR A 215 -0.45 20.35 5.67
CA THR A 215 0.45 19.25 5.93
C THR A 215 0.74 19.08 7.42
N LEU A 216 1.19 17.88 7.78
CA LEU A 216 1.92 17.60 9.00
C LEU A 216 3.36 17.29 8.61
N VAL A 217 4.30 18.11 9.06
CA VAL A 217 5.70 18.02 8.66
C VAL A 217 6.51 17.26 9.69
N CYS A 218 7.32 16.34 9.22
CA CYS A 218 8.48 15.81 9.94
C CYS A 218 9.71 16.59 9.48
N ASP A 219 10.33 17.34 10.38
CA ASP A 219 11.54 18.16 10.16
C ASP A 219 12.68 17.49 10.91
N ALA A 220 13.60 16.86 10.19
CA ALA A 220 14.64 16.00 10.72
C ALA A 220 16.05 16.50 10.35
N LEU A 221 16.97 16.44 11.31
CA LEU A 221 18.40 16.67 11.08
C LEU A 221 19.11 15.32 10.93
N VAL A 222 19.75 15.13 9.79
CA VAL A 222 20.51 13.91 9.46
C VAL A 222 21.98 14.27 9.34
N ASN A 223 22.83 13.57 10.09
CA ASN A 223 24.27 13.80 10.05
C ASN A 223 24.94 13.12 8.83
N ARG A 224 26.23 13.34 8.64
CA ARG A 224 26.99 12.77 7.51
C ARG A 224 27.18 11.24 7.57
N LYS A 225 26.75 10.60 8.66
CA LYS A 225 26.69 9.13 8.78
C LYS A 225 25.28 8.56 8.46
N GLY A 226 24.32 9.42 8.11
CA GLY A 226 22.94 8.98 7.85
C GLY A 226 22.11 8.73 9.11
N GLU A 227 22.58 9.22 10.28
CA GLU A 227 21.84 9.12 11.55
C GLU A 227 20.97 10.34 11.77
N THR A 228 19.70 10.14 12.14
CA THR A 228 18.82 11.23 12.56
C THR A 228 19.18 11.67 13.97
N THR A 229 19.72 12.88 14.10
CA THR A 229 20.20 13.43 15.37
C THR A 229 19.15 14.23 16.13
N ALA A 230 18.21 14.84 15.43
CA ALA A 230 17.08 15.55 16.00
C ALA A 230 15.90 15.56 15.02
N TYR A 231 14.69 15.69 15.54
CA TYR A 231 13.49 15.85 14.74
C TYR A 231 12.38 16.56 15.51
N GLN A 232 11.46 17.15 14.77
CA GLN A 232 10.23 17.75 15.30
C GLN A 232 9.07 17.54 14.34
N PHE A 233 7.84 17.62 14.88
CA PHE A 233 6.60 17.59 14.11
C PHE A 233 5.83 18.88 14.33
N TYR A 234 5.23 19.41 13.28
CA TYR A 234 4.34 20.56 13.36
C TYR A 234 3.38 20.62 12.16
N PRO A 235 2.16 21.12 12.36
CA PRO A 235 1.26 21.43 11.25
C PRO A 235 1.83 22.60 10.43
N ALA A 236 1.78 22.48 9.11
CA ALA A 236 2.25 23.50 8.20
C ALA A 236 1.29 23.71 7.01
N VAL A 237 1.53 24.76 6.26
CA VAL A 237 1.03 24.95 4.91
C VAL A 237 2.24 24.96 3.97
N ILE A 238 2.13 24.23 2.87
CA ILE A 238 3.13 24.20 1.81
C ILE A 238 2.50 24.59 0.47
N HIS A 239 3.35 25.00 -0.45
CA HIS A 239 3.03 25.16 -1.87
C HIS A 239 3.96 24.26 -2.66
N SER A 240 3.44 23.19 -3.29
CA SER A 240 4.31 22.31 -4.08
C SER A 240 4.78 23.04 -5.33
N HIS A 241 6.10 23.16 -5.47
CA HIS A 241 6.76 23.86 -6.57
C HIS A 241 7.01 22.98 -7.80
N GLY A 242 6.64 21.70 -7.74
CA GLY A 242 6.73 20.79 -8.85
C GLY A 242 6.17 19.40 -8.54
N ARG A 243 5.38 18.89 -9.47
CA ARG A 243 5.05 17.46 -9.57
C ARG A 243 6.07 16.83 -10.50
N LEU A 244 6.97 16.04 -9.96
CA LEU A 244 8.01 15.34 -10.71
C LEU A 244 7.69 13.86 -10.78
N THR A 245 8.24 13.18 -11.79
CA THR A 245 8.11 11.72 -11.92
C THR A 245 9.46 11.06 -11.64
N TYR A 246 9.42 9.80 -11.17
CA TYR A 246 10.64 9.04 -10.92
C TYR A 246 11.52 8.97 -12.16
N THR A 247 10.93 8.78 -13.34
CA THR A 247 11.63 8.72 -14.62
C THR A 247 12.32 10.04 -14.96
N ALA A 248 11.61 11.18 -14.80
CA ALA A 248 12.19 12.49 -15.09
C ALA A 248 13.31 12.86 -14.12
N VAL A 249 13.14 12.57 -12.83
CA VAL A 249 14.16 12.82 -11.81
C VAL A 249 15.41 11.99 -12.08
N TRP A 250 15.25 10.71 -12.37
CA TRP A 250 16.38 9.82 -12.66
C TRP A 250 17.14 10.27 -13.92
N SER A 251 16.42 10.54 -15.01
CA SER A 251 17.01 11.08 -16.25
C SER A 251 17.80 12.37 -16.00
N ALA A 252 17.25 13.30 -15.18
CA ALA A 252 17.93 14.53 -14.83
C ALA A 252 19.21 14.31 -14.00
N LEU A 253 19.18 13.37 -13.05
CA LEU A 253 20.36 13.01 -12.24
C LEU A 253 21.45 12.33 -13.06
N GLN A 254 21.08 11.62 -14.14
CA GLN A 254 22.01 11.07 -15.12
C GLN A 254 22.57 12.12 -16.09
N GLY A 255 22.04 13.34 -16.08
CA GLY A 255 22.48 14.44 -16.96
C GLY A 255 21.87 14.43 -18.35
N GLU A 256 20.80 13.67 -18.57
CA GLU A 256 20.11 13.58 -19.85
C GLU A 256 19.30 14.86 -20.13
N ALA A 257 19.36 15.34 -21.36
CA ALA A 257 18.74 16.62 -21.74
C ALA A 257 17.23 16.69 -21.49
N TRP A 258 16.50 15.59 -21.72
CA TRP A 258 15.07 15.53 -21.45
C TRP A 258 14.75 15.72 -19.96
N GLY A 259 15.42 14.96 -19.10
CA GLY A 259 15.23 15.06 -17.66
C GLY A 259 15.61 16.44 -17.13
N LEU A 260 16.76 16.99 -17.56
CA LEU A 260 17.19 18.34 -17.18
C LEU A 260 16.17 19.42 -17.55
N ASN A 261 15.60 19.32 -18.75
CA ASN A 261 14.56 20.25 -19.20
C ASN A 261 13.25 20.08 -18.39
N THR A 262 12.86 18.85 -18.05
CA THR A 262 11.62 18.53 -17.34
C THR A 262 11.68 19.01 -15.89
N VAL A 263 12.77 18.74 -15.16
CA VAL A 263 12.89 19.16 -13.76
C VAL A 263 13.23 20.65 -13.64
N GLY A 264 13.81 21.25 -14.67
CA GLY A 264 14.11 22.67 -14.76
C GLY A 264 14.90 23.19 -13.57
N PRO A 265 14.41 24.26 -12.89
CA PRO A 265 15.10 24.90 -11.77
C PRO A 265 15.20 24.02 -10.50
N ARG A 266 14.54 22.84 -10.47
CA ARG A 266 14.53 21.93 -9.29
C ARG A 266 15.78 21.04 -9.21
N LEU A 267 16.65 21.04 -10.20
CA LEU A 267 17.84 20.18 -10.24
C LEU A 267 18.75 20.34 -9.00
N GLY A 268 18.84 21.55 -8.46
CA GLY A 268 19.65 21.83 -7.25
C GLY A 268 19.11 21.08 -6.02
N GLU A 269 17.79 21.12 -5.82
CA GLU A 269 17.08 20.40 -4.76
C GLU A 269 17.23 18.88 -4.92
N LEU A 270 17.08 18.38 -6.13
CA LEU A 270 17.22 16.94 -6.43
C LEU A 270 18.64 16.42 -6.18
N LYS A 271 19.66 17.20 -6.50
CA LYS A 271 21.06 16.82 -6.20
C LYS A 271 21.32 16.76 -4.69
N ARG A 272 20.72 17.66 -3.89
CA ARG A 272 20.83 17.61 -2.41
C ARG A 272 20.12 16.37 -1.85
N LEU A 273 18.92 16.05 -2.35
CA LEU A 273 18.21 14.83 -1.98
C LEU A 273 19.00 13.57 -2.36
N TYR A 274 19.63 13.56 -3.54
CA TYR A 274 20.47 12.43 -3.97
C TYR A 274 21.73 12.29 -3.10
N ALA A 275 22.36 13.37 -2.69
CA ALA A 275 23.48 13.34 -1.76
C ALA A 275 23.08 12.81 -0.37
N LEU A 276 21.93 13.25 0.15
CA LEU A 276 21.33 12.71 1.38
C LEU A 276 21.02 11.20 1.25
N TYR A 277 20.41 10.79 0.14
CA TYR A 277 20.14 9.38 -0.14
C TYR A 277 21.42 8.52 -0.04
N GLY A 278 22.55 8.99 -0.57
CA GLY A 278 23.81 8.27 -0.51
C GLY A 278 24.24 7.90 0.92
N VAL A 279 24.10 8.82 1.89
CA VAL A 279 24.44 8.54 3.29
C VAL A 279 23.39 7.69 4.00
N LEU A 280 22.11 7.88 3.69
CA LEU A 280 21.03 7.04 4.23
C LEU A 280 21.15 5.58 3.75
N ARG A 281 21.50 5.38 2.47
CA ARG A 281 21.77 4.06 1.89
C ARG A 281 22.96 3.36 2.53
N ALA A 282 24.05 4.11 2.80
CA ALA A 282 25.20 3.58 3.52
C ALA A 282 24.81 3.13 4.94
N ALA A 283 24.08 3.97 5.67
CA ALA A 283 23.60 3.64 7.01
C ALA A 283 22.63 2.43 7.01
N ARG A 284 21.80 2.27 5.96
CA ARG A 284 20.96 1.08 5.75
C ARG A 284 21.78 -0.19 5.63
N SER A 285 22.87 -0.15 4.87
CA SER A 285 23.78 -1.28 4.74
C SER A 285 24.52 -1.61 6.02
N GLU A 286 24.99 -0.58 6.77
CA GLU A 286 25.69 -0.76 8.05
C GLU A 286 24.79 -1.42 9.11
N ARG A 287 23.49 -1.11 9.15
CA ARG A 287 22.56 -1.78 10.08
C ARG A 287 22.06 -3.14 9.57
N HIS A 288 22.53 -3.60 8.41
CA HIS A 288 22.15 -4.89 7.82
C HIS A 288 20.65 -5.04 7.53
N ALA A 289 19.99 -3.97 7.10
CA ALA A 289 18.63 -4.06 6.62
C ALA A 289 18.57 -5.01 5.42
N LEU A 290 17.53 -5.84 5.36
CA LEU A 290 17.36 -6.80 4.27
C LEU A 290 16.89 -6.06 3.02
N ASP A 291 17.61 -6.23 1.93
CA ASP A 291 17.37 -5.53 0.67
C ASP A 291 17.20 -6.54 -0.46
N PHE A 292 15.95 -6.88 -0.75
CA PHE A 292 15.62 -7.82 -1.81
C PHE A 292 15.48 -7.07 -3.14
N GLU A 293 16.23 -7.48 -4.14
CA GLU A 293 16.04 -7.04 -5.52
C GLU A 293 14.97 -7.94 -6.17
N THR A 294 13.71 -7.56 -6.03
CA THR A 294 12.60 -8.26 -6.69
C THR A 294 12.14 -7.47 -7.91
N GLU A 295 12.06 -8.14 -9.05
CA GLU A 295 11.42 -7.58 -10.24
C GLU A 295 9.91 -7.56 -10.07
N GLU A 296 9.29 -6.41 -10.29
CA GLU A 296 7.84 -6.25 -10.30
C GLU A 296 7.37 -6.15 -11.74
N SER A 297 6.50 -7.09 -12.15
CA SER A 297 5.91 -7.07 -13.49
C SER A 297 4.62 -6.27 -13.48
N ALA A 298 4.43 -5.43 -14.48
CA ALA A 298 3.18 -4.73 -14.76
C ALA A 298 2.58 -5.20 -16.08
N ALA A 299 1.24 -5.23 -16.15
CA ALA A 299 0.53 -5.53 -17.38
C ALA A 299 0.35 -4.25 -18.21
N ASP A 300 0.51 -4.40 -19.53
CA ASP A 300 0.17 -3.37 -20.51
C ASP A 300 -1.25 -3.59 -21.01
N PHE A 301 -2.05 -2.55 -21.01
CA PHE A 301 -3.47 -2.62 -21.42
C PHE A 301 -3.68 -1.86 -22.71
N ALA A 302 -4.52 -2.43 -23.61
CA ALA A 302 -5.10 -1.74 -24.75
C ALA A 302 -6.20 -0.75 -24.26
N ALA A 303 -6.69 0.08 -25.18
CA ALA A 303 -7.71 1.08 -24.86
C ALA A 303 -9.08 0.47 -24.44
N ASP A 304 -9.34 -0.76 -24.79
CA ASP A 304 -10.52 -1.56 -24.43
C ASP A 304 -10.32 -2.37 -23.13
N GLY A 305 -9.13 -2.27 -22.50
CA GLY A 305 -8.78 -2.96 -21.25
C GLY A 305 -8.21 -4.36 -21.43
N GLU A 306 -8.01 -4.87 -22.67
CA GLU A 306 -7.32 -6.14 -22.90
C GLU A 306 -5.83 -6.05 -22.52
N ILE A 307 -5.30 -7.12 -21.93
CA ILE A 307 -3.86 -7.24 -21.65
C ILE A 307 -3.13 -7.54 -22.95
N ILE A 308 -2.27 -6.61 -23.39
CA ILE A 308 -1.48 -6.73 -24.62
C ILE A 308 -0.04 -7.14 -24.38
N GLY A 309 0.43 -7.10 -23.12
CA GLY A 309 1.79 -7.46 -22.78
C GLY A 309 2.10 -7.31 -21.29
N PHE A 310 3.33 -7.62 -20.95
CA PHE A 310 3.88 -7.41 -19.62
C PHE A 310 5.26 -6.79 -19.74
N HIS A 311 5.58 -5.86 -18.85
CA HIS A 311 6.92 -5.31 -18.71
C HIS A 311 7.36 -5.35 -17.25
N VAL A 312 8.67 -5.34 -17.03
CA VAL A 312 9.24 -5.17 -15.68
C VAL A 312 9.20 -3.68 -15.35
N ARG A 313 8.63 -3.32 -14.20
CA ARG A 313 8.66 -1.94 -13.69
C ARG A 313 10.10 -1.53 -13.40
N ASP A 314 10.50 -0.42 -13.96
CA ASP A 314 11.79 0.16 -13.67
C ASP A 314 11.81 0.73 -12.25
N HIS A 315 12.75 0.25 -11.42
CA HIS A 315 12.94 0.71 -10.04
C HIS A 315 14.34 1.31 -9.91
N ASN A 316 14.43 2.61 -10.16
CA ASN A 316 15.67 3.37 -10.17
C ASN A 316 15.92 4.11 -8.83
N ASP A 317 17.07 4.81 -8.73
CA ASP A 317 17.42 5.51 -7.50
C ASP A 317 16.48 6.68 -7.14
N ALA A 318 15.70 7.23 -8.09
CA ALA A 318 14.69 8.24 -7.74
C ALA A 318 13.59 7.66 -6.83
N HIS A 319 13.18 6.41 -7.04
CA HIS A 319 12.27 5.69 -6.12
C HIS A 319 12.91 5.53 -4.74
N ARG A 320 14.19 5.12 -4.71
CA ARG A 320 14.92 4.88 -3.46
C ARG A 320 15.18 6.16 -2.67
N ILE A 321 15.35 7.31 -3.32
CA ILE A 321 15.44 8.63 -2.66
C ILE A 321 14.19 8.86 -1.81
N ILE A 322 13.02 8.71 -2.40
CA ILE A 322 11.74 8.93 -1.69
C ILE A 322 11.53 7.87 -0.61
N GLU A 323 11.83 6.59 -0.92
CA GLU A 323 11.75 5.52 0.09
C GLU A 323 12.56 5.86 1.34
N GLU A 324 13.83 6.26 1.19
CA GLU A 324 14.68 6.58 2.35
C GLU A 324 14.18 7.83 3.11
N CYS A 325 13.67 8.86 2.41
CA CYS A 325 13.04 10.01 3.06
C CYS A 325 11.81 9.59 3.88
N MET A 326 10.97 8.70 3.33
CA MET A 326 9.79 8.18 4.03
C MET A 326 10.18 7.30 5.22
N LEU A 327 11.24 6.49 5.11
CA LEU A 327 11.76 5.70 6.22
C LEU A 327 12.22 6.59 7.39
N VAL A 328 12.93 7.68 7.12
CA VAL A 328 13.32 8.66 8.15
C VAL A 328 12.08 9.19 8.88
N ALA A 329 11.07 9.68 8.15
CA ALA A 329 9.86 10.23 8.75
C ALA A 329 9.07 9.20 9.57
N ASN A 330 8.93 7.97 9.05
CA ASN A 330 8.24 6.87 9.72
C ASN A 330 8.92 6.45 11.03
N VAL A 331 10.26 6.39 11.05
CA VAL A 331 11.04 6.09 12.25
C VAL A 331 10.91 7.22 13.27
N CYS A 332 11.02 8.48 12.84
CA CYS A 332 10.83 9.65 13.71
C CYS A 332 9.43 9.64 14.35
N ALA A 333 8.39 9.31 13.59
CA ALA A 333 7.02 9.27 14.08
C ALA A 333 6.81 8.16 15.11
N ALA A 334 7.38 6.97 14.89
CA ALA A 334 7.35 5.87 15.86
C ALA A 334 8.07 6.26 17.16
N GLN A 335 9.29 6.82 17.07
CA GLN A 335 10.06 7.27 18.22
C GLN A 335 9.35 8.41 18.98
N PHE A 336 8.70 9.33 18.25
CA PHE A 336 7.94 10.42 18.87
C PHE A 336 6.78 9.89 19.72
N ALA A 337 6.00 8.94 19.20
CA ALA A 337 4.92 8.31 19.95
C ALA A 337 5.43 7.60 21.20
N ILE A 338 6.51 6.83 21.09
CA ILE A 338 7.16 6.13 22.24
C ILE A 338 7.64 7.14 23.28
N ALA A 339 8.40 8.17 22.88
CA ALA A 339 8.93 9.19 23.78
C ALA A 339 7.82 9.96 24.53
N LYS A 340 6.63 10.05 23.94
CA LYS A 340 5.43 10.67 24.54
C LYS A 340 4.51 9.67 25.25
N LYS A 341 4.89 8.39 25.33
CA LYS A 341 4.11 7.31 25.95
C LYS A 341 2.68 7.25 25.42
N GLN A 342 2.51 7.43 24.11
CA GLN A 342 1.21 7.34 23.44
C GLN A 342 1.08 5.99 22.75
N THR A 343 -0.09 5.39 22.87
CA THR A 343 -0.44 4.19 22.10
C THR A 343 -0.60 4.54 20.64
N THR A 344 -0.02 3.73 19.77
CA THR A 344 -0.17 3.81 18.32
C THR A 344 -0.10 2.41 17.71
N LEU A 345 -0.38 2.31 16.41
CA LEU A 345 -0.15 1.09 15.65
C LEU A 345 1.27 1.14 15.07
N PHE A 346 2.14 0.28 15.57
CA PHE A 346 3.46 0.06 14.97
C PHE A 346 3.33 -0.88 13.77
N ARG A 347 4.16 -0.67 12.76
CA ARG A 347 4.36 -1.61 11.67
C ARG A 347 5.51 -2.51 12.05
N VAL A 348 5.19 -3.69 12.54
CA VAL A 348 6.17 -4.63 13.10
C VAL A 348 6.48 -5.77 12.14
N HIS A 349 7.69 -6.30 12.27
CA HIS A 349 8.15 -7.44 11.48
C HIS A 349 9.02 -8.32 12.37
N GLY A 350 8.52 -9.52 12.68
CA GLY A 350 9.22 -10.48 13.51
C GLY A 350 10.38 -11.18 12.80
N GLU A 351 11.26 -11.80 13.58
CA GLU A 351 12.31 -12.68 13.04
C GLU A 351 11.70 -13.92 12.38
N PRO A 352 12.38 -14.51 11.37
CA PRO A 352 11.97 -15.77 10.79
C PRO A 352 11.86 -16.91 11.80
N GLU A 353 10.87 -17.77 11.64
CA GLU A 353 10.70 -18.95 12.48
C GLU A 353 11.83 -19.97 12.23
N GLN A 354 12.25 -20.66 13.29
CA GLN A 354 13.35 -21.63 13.23
C GLN A 354 13.06 -22.79 12.25
N THR A 355 11.82 -23.22 12.15
CA THR A 355 11.37 -24.22 11.18
C THR A 355 11.65 -23.80 9.75
N LYS A 356 11.23 -22.59 9.37
CA LYS A 356 11.47 -22.02 8.03
C LYS A 356 12.95 -21.79 7.74
N LEU A 357 13.74 -21.42 8.76
CA LEU A 357 15.20 -21.32 8.62
C LEU A 357 15.86 -22.67 8.35
N ASN A 358 15.35 -23.75 8.94
CA ASN A 358 15.85 -25.10 8.68
C ASN A 358 15.48 -25.58 7.26
N ASP A 359 14.28 -25.24 6.79
CA ASP A 359 13.86 -25.53 5.41
C ASP A 359 14.73 -24.77 4.41
N LEU A 360 15.00 -23.46 4.68
CA LEU A 360 15.92 -22.67 3.87
C LEU A 360 17.32 -23.29 3.81
N LYS A 361 17.86 -23.75 4.94
CA LYS A 361 19.17 -24.45 4.96
C LYS A 361 19.19 -25.66 4.04
N SER A 362 18.13 -26.45 4.05
CA SER A 362 18.00 -27.64 3.20
C SER A 362 17.95 -27.26 1.71
N ILE A 363 17.20 -26.22 1.36
CA ILE A 363 17.12 -25.69 -0.01
C ILE A 363 18.52 -25.21 -0.45
N LEU A 364 19.18 -24.38 0.33
CA LEU A 364 20.50 -23.81 0.00
C LEU A 364 21.57 -24.88 -0.14
N ALA A 365 21.53 -25.92 0.70
CA ALA A 365 22.46 -27.06 0.62
C ALA A 365 22.34 -27.81 -0.73
N GLY A 366 21.13 -27.91 -1.30
CA GLY A 366 20.90 -28.46 -2.63
C GLY A 366 21.60 -27.67 -3.75
N PHE A 367 21.91 -26.39 -3.51
CA PHE A 367 22.67 -25.51 -4.43
C PHE A 367 24.15 -25.34 -4.02
N GLY A 368 24.64 -26.16 -3.07
CA GLY A 368 26.03 -26.08 -2.59
C GLY A 368 26.32 -24.86 -1.69
N ILE A 369 25.29 -24.14 -1.24
CA ILE A 369 25.44 -22.97 -0.37
C ILE A 369 25.28 -23.41 1.08
N SER A 370 26.32 -23.20 1.90
CA SER A 370 26.24 -23.50 3.32
C SER A 370 25.80 -22.29 4.12
N PHE A 371 24.70 -22.44 4.85
CA PHE A 371 24.14 -21.43 5.76
C PHE A 371 24.25 -21.95 7.19
N LYS A 372 25.12 -21.34 7.98
CA LYS A 372 25.34 -21.73 9.39
C LYS A 372 24.99 -20.57 10.31
N LEU A 373 24.11 -20.82 11.25
CA LEU A 373 23.89 -19.95 12.41
C LEU A 373 24.69 -20.52 13.59
N LYS A 374 25.56 -19.72 14.18
CA LYS A 374 26.30 -20.08 15.39
C LYS A 374 25.57 -19.53 16.61
N GLY A 375 24.79 -20.38 17.29
CA GLY A 375 24.17 -20.04 18.58
C GLY A 375 23.23 -18.85 18.54
N SER A 376 23.50 -17.83 19.36
CA SER A 376 22.72 -16.59 19.49
C SER A 376 23.23 -15.45 18.58
N GLU A 377 23.88 -15.75 17.46
CA GLU A 377 24.31 -14.71 16.50
C GLU A 377 23.10 -13.94 15.97
N ASN A 378 23.29 -12.62 15.80
CA ASN A 378 22.30 -11.79 15.11
C ASN A 378 22.06 -12.32 13.70
N LEU A 379 20.81 -12.69 13.41
CA LEU A 379 20.41 -13.31 12.16
C LEU A 379 20.46 -12.33 10.97
N ALA A 380 20.23 -11.04 11.20
CA ALA A 380 20.13 -10.04 10.15
C ALA A 380 21.43 -9.90 9.31
N PRO A 381 22.63 -9.77 9.86
CA PRO A 381 23.85 -9.72 9.07
C PRO A 381 24.08 -10.95 8.21
N VAL A 382 23.70 -12.13 8.72
CA VAL A 382 23.85 -13.40 7.99
C VAL A 382 22.91 -13.47 6.80
N LEU A 383 21.66 -13.06 7.01
CA LEU A 383 20.67 -13.01 5.91
C LEU A 383 20.98 -11.91 4.91
N ALA A 384 21.38 -10.72 5.36
CA ALA A 384 21.78 -9.63 4.45
C ALA A 384 22.92 -10.06 3.53
N LYS A 385 23.96 -10.73 4.11
CA LYS A 385 25.02 -11.30 3.28
C LYS A 385 24.53 -12.37 2.33
N LEU A 386 23.68 -13.27 2.78
CA LEU A 386 23.10 -14.32 1.94
C LEU A 386 22.32 -13.73 0.75
N ILE A 387 21.53 -12.68 1.00
CA ILE A 387 20.79 -11.95 -0.03
C ILE A 387 21.77 -11.37 -1.06
N GLU A 388 22.82 -10.70 -0.62
CA GLU A 388 23.86 -10.15 -1.53
C GLU A 388 24.58 -11.25 -2.32
N ASP A 389 24.97 -12.35 -1.67
CA ASP A 389 25.65 -13.49 -2.32
C ASP A 389 24.75 -14.25 -3.33
N THR A 390 23.45 -14.00 -3.31
CA THR A 390 22.46 -14.68 -4.19
C THR A 390 21.67 -13.71 -5.08
N LYS A 391 22.09 -12.46 -5.21
CA LYS A 391 21.37 -11.43 -5.97
C LYS A 391 21.14 -11.76 -7.45
N ASP A 392 22.02 -12.55 -8.04
CA ASP A 392 21.94 -13.05 -9.41
C ASP A 392 21.07 -14.31 -9.56
N LYS A 393 20.44 -14.77 -8.47
CA LYS A 393 19.65 -16.01 -8.40
C LYS A 393 18.23 -15.76 -7.90
N PRO A 394 17.30 -15.29 -8.74
CA PRO A 394 15.94 -14.85 -8.31
C PRO A 394 15.17 -15.92 -7.55
N TYR A 395 15.33 -17.20 -7.89
CA TYR A 395 14.70 -18.31 -7.18
C TYR A 395 15.20 -18.48 -5.74
N LEU A 396 16.48 -18.21 -5.45
CA LEU A 396 17.02 -18.19 -4.08
C LEU A 396 16.57 -16.96 -3.30
N GLN A 397 16.53 -15.79 -3.95
CA GLN A 397 15.93 -14.58 -3.37
C GLN A 397 14.49 -14.84 -2.93
N THR A 398 13.70 -15.49 -3.79
CA THR A 398 12.32 -15.88 -3.47
C THR A 398 12.26 -16.88 -2.31
N ALA A 399 13.16 -17.86 -2.26
CA ALA A 399 13.22 -18.83 -1.15
C ALA A 399 13.56 -18.14 0.16
N ILE A 400 14.52 -17.21 0.17
CA ILE A 400 14.87 -16.43 1.37
C ILE A 400 13.67 -15.56 1.80
N LEU A 401 13.03 -14.84 0.86
CA LEU A 401 11.88 -13.99 1.12
C LEU A 401 10.71 -14.78 1.76
N ARG A 402 10.44 -16.00 1.28
CA ARG A 402 9.38 -16.88 1.83
C ARG A 402 9.63 -17.33 3.26
N THR A 403 10.86 -17.25 3.76
CA THR A 403 11.15 -17.56 5.17
C THR A 403 10.78 -16.40 6.10
N MET A 404 10.67 -15.18 5.57
CA MET A 404 10.33 -14.00 6.35
C MET A 404 8.90 -14.07 6.85
N GLN A 405 8.66 -13.52 8.03
CA GLN A 405 7.31 -13.27 8.52
C GLN A 405 6.65 -12.15 7.70
N ARG A 406 5.33 -12.06 7.76
CA ARG A 406 4.63 -10.91 7.21
C ARG A 406 4.65 -9.77 8.22
N ALA A 407 4.98 -8.57 7.77
CA ALA A 407 4.82 -7.38 8.59
C ALA A 407 3.33 -7.15 8.89
N CYS A 408 3.00 -6.76 10.12
CA CYS A 408 1.63 -6.48 10.55
C CYS A 408 1.54 -5.17 11.35
N TYR A 409 0.31 -4.73 11.62
CA TYR A 409 0.05 -3.60 12.51
C TYR A 409 -0.38 -4.14 13.87
N GLN A 410 0.26 -3.65 14.93
CA GLN A 410 -0.11 -3.95 16.31
C GLN A 410 0.32 -2.83 17.27
N PRO A 411 -0.32 -2.71 18.44
CA PRO A 411 0.05 -1.69 19.43
C PRO A 411 1.35 -2.01 20.18
N GLU A 412 1.78 -3.28 20.21
CA GLU A 412 3.02 -3.69 20.83
C GLU A 412 4.19 -3.53 19.86
N ASN A 413 5.22 -2.81 20.28
CA ASN A 413 6.42 -2.63 19.46
C ASN A 413 7.40 -3.79 19.69
N ILE A 414 7.58 -4.62 18.68
CA ILE A 414 8.62 -5.67 18.65
C ILE A 414 9.76 -5.35 17.66
N GLY A 415 9.78 -4.12 17.11
CA GLY A 415 10.71 -3.71 16.07
C GLY A 415 10.32 -4.17 14.67
N HIS A 416 11.18 -3.87 13.72
CA HIS A 416 11.00 -4.27 12.32
C HIS A 416 12.25 -4.99 11.79
N PHE A 417 12.25 -6.31 11.86
CA PHE A 417 13.40 -7.14 11.53
C PHE A 417 13.96 -6.87 10.11
N GLY A 418 13.12 -6.83 9.11
CA GLY A 418 13.57 -6.61 7.72
C GLY A 418 14.26 -5.25 7.51
N LEU A 419 13.80 -4.18 8.17
CA LEU A 419 14.38 -2.84 8.08
C LEU A 419 15.48 -2.59 9.13
N GLN A 420 15.62 -3.47 10.10
CA GLN A 420 16.54 -3.35 11.24
C GLN A 420 16.34 -2.04 12.02
N TYR A 421 15.08 -1.65 12.24
CA TYR A 421 14.71 -0.56 13.12
C TYR A 421 14.11 -1.07 14.43
N PRO A 422 14.51 -0.51 15.60
CA PRO A 422 13.94 -0.89 16.90
C PRO A 422 12.48 -0.44 17.07
N ALA A 423 12.03 0.53 16.28
CA ALA A 423 10.64 0.96 16.20
C ALA A 423 10.34 1.52 14.81
N TYR A 424 9.20 1.18 14.29
CA TYR A 424 8.75 1.63 12.98
C TYR A 424 7.22 1.77 12.96
N ALA A 425 6.71 2.85 12.40
CA ALA A 425 5.29 3.09 12.24
C ALA A 425 5.04 3.80 10.91
N HIS A 426 3.92 3.53 10.28
CA HIS A 426 3.55 4.21 9.05
C HIS A 426 2.95 5.59 9.37
N PHE A 427 3.54 6.62 8.79
CA PHE A 427 3.16 8.03 8.95
C PHE A 427 2.90 8.71 7.60
N THR A 428 3.53 8.22 6.54
CA THR A 428 3.75 8.97 5.29
C THR A 428 2.67 8.82 4.24
N SER A 429 1.60 8.02 4.48
CA SER A 429 0.55 7.83 3.47
C SER A 429 -0.87 7.80 4.05
N PRO A 430 -1.35 8.88 4.70
CA PRO A 430 -2.67 8.92 5.33
C PRO A 430 -3.84 9.02 4.34
N ILE A 431 -3.60 9.33 3.06
CA ILE A 431 -4.65 9.30 2.02
C ILE A 431 -5.08 7.85 1.76
N ARG A 432 -4.12 6.91 1.82
CA ARG A 432 -4.34 5.52 1.40
C ARG A 432 -4.15 4.47 2.50
N ARG A 433 -3.78 4.87 3.74
CA ARG A 433 -3.64 3.93 4.87
C ARG A 433 -4.22 4.54 6.15
N TYR A 434 -5.18 3.86 6.74
CA TYR A 434 -5.83 4.31 7.97
C TYR A 434 -4.91 4.34 9.21
N PRO A 435 -3.95 3.42 9.40
CA PRO A 435 -2.96 3.51 10.49
C PRO A 435 -2.14 4.80 10.47
N ASP A 436 -1.79 5.32 9.30
CA ASP A 436 -1.09 6.60 9.14
C ASP A 436 -1.98 7.77 9.62
N LEU A 437 -3.25 7.77 9.24
CA LEU A 437 -4.23 8.75 9.69
C LEU A 437 -4.37 8.74 11.24
N LEU A 438 -4.40 7.56 11.85
CA LEU A 438 -4.42 7.42 13.31
C LEU A 438 -3.17 8.00 13.96
N LEU A 439 -1.99 7.74 13.39
CA LEU A 439 -0.73 8.28 13.91
C LEU A 439 -0.67 9.81 13.77
N HIS A 440 -1.18 10.38 12.66
CA HIS A 440 -1.32 11.84 12.51
C HIS A 440 -2.19 12.43 13.63
N ARG A 441 -3.33 11.83 13.94
CA ARG A 441 -4.21 12.26 15.04
C ARG A 441 -3.50 12.17 16.39
N THR A 442 -2.75 11.11 16.63
CA THR A 442 -1.95 10.94 17.85
C THR A 442 -0.91 12.04 17.98
N ILE A 443 -0.12 12.31 16.95
CA ILE A 443 0.90 13.37 16.94
C ILE A 443 0.26 14.74 17.17
N LYS A 444 -0.81 15.09 16.45
CA LYS A 444 -1.54 16.36 16.63
C LYS A 444 -2.12 16.50 18.03
N GLY A 445 -2.65 15.42 18.61
CA GLY A 445 -3.13 15.39 20.00
C GLY A 445 -2.03 15.67 21.02
N ILE A 446 -0.80 15.22 20.75
CA ILE A 446 0.38 15.54 21.60
C ILE A 446 0.75 17.02 21.46
N LEU A 447 0.78 17.53 20.23
CA LEU A 447 1.17 18.91 19.94
C LEU A 447 0.18 19.92 20.53
N SER A 448 -1.14 19.64 20.46
CA SER A 448 -2.19 20.52 21.02
C SER A 448 -2.18 20.62 22.54
N LYS A 449 -1.61 19.66 23.26
CA LYS A 449 -1.47 19.71 24.74
C LYS A 449 -0.28 20.58 25.20
N ARG A 450 0.53 21.09 24.25
CA ARG A 450 1.71 21.91 24.51
C ARG A 450 1.50 23.41 24.26
N SER A 451 0.37 23.78 23.65
CA SER A 451 -0.01 25.18 23.32
C SER A 451 -0.81 25.84 24.43
#